data_843bd347de8cb6dcef7fa046e4a36565
#
_entry.id   843bd347de8cb6dcef7fa046e4a36565
#
_cell.length_a   1.000
_cell.length_b   1.000
_cell.length_c   1.000
_cell.angle_alpha   90.00
_cell.angle_beta   90.00
_cell.angle_gamma   90.00
#
_symmetry.space_group_name_H-M   'P 1'
#
loop_
_entity.id
_entity.type
_entity.pdbx_description
1 polymer ?
#
loop_
_entity_poly.entity_id
_entity_poly.type
_entity_poly.pdbx_seq_one_letter_code
_entity_poly.pdbx_strand_id
1 'polypeptide(L)'
;PLIRDFEVCRSAIIEMEYSHMTKSISHIGDFIEQTSKRNKGCVIQNVLSVSNSQGFIQQSEQFENRIVASDNTSNYKIVEKNDFAFNPARINVGSIARLTTFEKGIVSPMYICFRAKDNLYPEYLDYYFESKHFFTEIQKRLEGSVRQCLSFDGLCNIPLCVPTVKIQQRIGKRLSALVQEIKLEFDFLGLLQKQKRFLLYQMFI
;
A
#
# COMPACT_ATOMS: atom_id res chain seq x y z
N PRO A 1 2.84 24.01 -8.26
CA PRO A 1 2.31 24.45 -6.97
C PRO A 1 1.08 23.63 -6.57
N LEU A 2 0.04 23.59 -7.39
CA LEU A 2 -1.26 22.96 -7.08
C LEU A 2 -1.16 21.48 -6.64
N ILE A 3 -0.43 20.65 -7.37
CA ILE A 3 -0.24 19.22 -7.04
C ILE A 3 0.41 19.06 -5.66
N ARG A 4 1.45 19.84 -5.37
CA ARG A 4 2.10 19.82 -4.06
C ARG A 4 1.14 20.24 -2.94
N ASP A 5 0.26 21.19 -3.20
CA ASP A 5 -0.73 21.67 -2.24
C ASP A 5 -1.78 20.57 -1.95
N PHE A 6 -2.20 19.81 -2.95
CA PHE A 6 -3.07 18.63 -2.78
C PHE A 6 -2.38 17.52 -1.98
N GLU A 7 -1.12 17.21 -2.24
CA GLU A 7 -0.36 16.20 -1.49
C GLU A 7 -0.21 16.60 -0.02
N VAL A 8 0.09 17.87 0.24
CA VAL A 8 0.15 18.42 1.61
C VAL A 8 -1.22 18.33 2.29
N CYS A 9 -2.29 18.70 1.60
CA CYS A 9 -3.65 18.61 2.11
C CYS A 9 -4.04 17.16 2.44
N ARG A 10 -3.73 16.22 1.54
CA ARG A 10 -3.96 14.79 1.76
C ARG A 10 -3.23 14.27 3.00
N SER A 11 -1.94 14.57 3.13
CA SER A 11 -1.15 14.20 4.31
C SER A 11 -1.71 14.81 5.59
N ALA A 12 -2.11 16.07 5.56
CA ALA A 12 -2.71 16.74 6.72
C ALA A 12 -4.04 16.09 7.15
N ILE A 13 -4.86 15.66 6.19
CA ILE A 13 -6.11 14.95 6.47
C ILE A 13 -5.83 13.57 7.09
N ILE A 14 -4.85 12.83 6.55
CA ILE A 14 -4.45 11.54 7.14
C ILE A 14 -4.01 11.74 8.60
N GLU A 15 -3.12 12.69 8.86
CA GLU A 15 -2.66 12.96 10.23
C GLU A 15 -3.81 13.38 11.17
N MET A 16 -4.76 14.18 10.70
CA MET A 16 -5.92 14.59 11.47
C MET A 16 -6.85 13.40 11.80
N GLU A 17 -7.18 12.58 10.80
CA GLU A 17 -8.10 11.44 10.97
C GLU A 17 -7.51 10.34 11.86
N TYR A 18 -6.18 10.16 11.84
CA TYR A 18 -5.50 9.13 12.64
C TYR A 18 -4.81 9.68 13.91
N SER A 19 -5.02 10.95 14.29
CA SER A 19 -4.41 11.58 15.48
C SER A 19 -4.85 10.96 16.82
N HIS A 20 -5.97 10.26 16.85
CA HIS A 20 -6.56 9.70 18.07
C HIS A 20 -6.08 8.28 18.41
N MET A 21 -5.19 7.70 17.62
CA MET A 21 -4.73 6.31 17.76
C MET A 21 -4.02 6.04 19.09
N THR A 22 -3.39 7.04 19.69
CA THR A 22 -2.67 6.92 20.96
C THR A 22 -3.57 6.59 22.17
N LYS A 23 -4.88 6.77 22.03
CA LYS A 23 -5.89 6.48 23.09
C LYS A 23 -6.61 5.15 22.87
N SER A 24 -6.17 4.33 21.91
CA SER A 24 -6.85 3.10 21.56
C SER A 24 -6.63 2.00 22.59
N ILE A 25 -7.68 1.23 22.84
CA ILE A 25 -7.66 0.00 23.65
C ILE A 25 -7.49 -1.23 22.75
N SER A 26 -7.79 -1.10 21.44
CA SER A 26 -7.71 -2.17 20.45
C SER A 26 -6.41 -2.12 19.65
N HIS A 27 -6.09 -3.22 18.97
CA HIS A 27 -4.87 -3.38 18.20
C HIS A 27 -5.20 -3.85 16.78
N ILE A 28 -4.28 -3.68 15.83
CA ILE A 28 -4.46 -4.13 14.44
C ILE A 28 -4.87 -5.61 14.38
N GLY A 29 -4.25 -6.47 15.21
CA GLY A 29 -4.52 -7.90 15.24
C GLY A 29 -5.97 -8.29 15.54
N ASP A 30 -6.73 -7.42 16.20
CA ASP A 30 -8.16 -7.66 16.47
C ASP A 30 -8.98 -7.64 15.17
N PHE A 31 -8.49 -6.95 14.15
CA PHE A 31 -9.21 -6.59 12.92
C PHE A 31 -8.64 -7.21 11.64
N ILE A 32 -7.53 -7.94 11.73
CA ILE A 32 -6.90 -8.59 10.57
C ILE A 32 -6.73 -10.09 10.79
N GLU A 33 -6.56 -10.80 9.71
CA GLU A 33 -6.18 -12.22 9.73
C GLU A 33 -5.04 -12.48 8.74
N GLN A 34 -4.09 -13.32 9.14
CA GLN A 34 -2.98 -13.70 8.27
C GLN A 34 -3.44 -14.66 7.18
N THR A 35 -3.01 -14.39 5.95
CA THR A 35 -3.24 -15.28 4.81
C THR A 35 -1.94 -15.96 4.39
N SER A 36 -2.00 -17.29 4.18
CA SER A 36 -0.81 -18.09 3.82
C SER A 36 -1.08 -19.09 2.70
N LYS A 37 -2.19 -18.93 1.96
CA LYS A 37 -2.58 -19.80 0.84
C LYS A 37 -1.48 -19.80 -0.23
N ARG A 38 -0.99 -20.97 -0.60
CA ARG A 38 0.10 -21.13 -1.57
C ARG A 38 -0.43 -21.47 -2.96
N ASN A 39 0.31 -21.09 -3.99
CA ASN A 39 0.04 -21.32 -5.40
C ASN A 39 0.37 -22.78 -5.79
N LYS A 40 -0.22 -23.75 -5.07
CA LYS A 40 -0.03 -25.17 -5.37
C LYS A 40 -0.45 -25.46 -6.81
N GLY A 41 0.42 -26.13 -7.58
CA GLY A 41 0.18 -26.39 -9.01
C GLY A 41 0.52 -25.24 -9.95
N CYS A 42 1.09 -24.13 -9.47
CA CYS A 42 1.54 -22.99 -10.28
C CYS A 42 0.46 -22.43 -11.22
N VAL A 43 -0.80 -22.41 -10.76
CA VAL A 43 -1.97 -22.02 -11.58
C VAL A 43 -1.96 -20.49 -11.85
N ILE A 44 -1.53 -19.70 -10.89
CA ILE A 44 -1.48 -18.24 -11.01
C ILE A 44 -0.08 -17.84 -11.49
N GLN A 45 -0.03 -17.10 -12.61
CA GLN A 45 1.22 -16.66 -13.25
C GLN A 45 1.55 -15.19 -12.96
N ASN A 46 0.58 -14.40 -12.46
CA ASN A 46 0.76 -12.98 -12.18
C ASN A 46 1.63 -12.77 -10.93
N VAL A 47 2.94 -12.65 -11.13
CA VAL A 47 3.91 -12.43 -10.05
C VAL A 47 4.00 -10.96 -9.71
N LEU A 48 3.73 -10.63 -8.44
CA LEU A 48 3.68 -9.29 -7.93
C LEU A 48 4.80 -9.02 -6.92
N SER A 49 5.19 -7.76 -6.84
CA SER A 49 6.07 -7.21 -5.80
C SER A 49 5.41 -6.01 -5.14
N VAL A 50 5.79 -5.68 -3.91
CA VAL A 50 5.35 -4.47 -3.21
C VAL A 50 6.41 -3.39 -3.36
N SER A 51 6.07 -2.36 -4.14
CA SER A 51 6.86 -1.13 -4.27
C SER A 51 6.56 -0.18 -3.12
N ASN A 52 7.57 0.59 -2.69
CA ASN A 52 7.41 1.59 -1.62
C ASN A 52 6.53 2.79 -2.04
N SER A 53 6.34 3.02 -3.34
CA SER A 53 5.64 4.20 -3.87
C SER A 53 4.45 3.89 -4.77
N GLN A 54 4.40 2.69 -5.35
CA GLN A 54 3.39 2.33 -6.36
C GLN A 54 2.46 1.20 -5.89
N GLY A 55 2.65 0.71 -4.65
CA GLY A 55 1.89 -0.42 -4.14
C GLY A 55 2.26 -1.73 -4.84
N PHE A 56 1.27 -2.55 -5.19
CA PHE A 56 1.51 -3.79 -5.94
C PHE A 56 1.78 -3.49 -7.41
N ILE A 57 2.91 -3.96 -7.90
CA ILE A 57 3.33 -3.88 -9.30
C ILE A 57 3.73 -5.25 -9.82
N GLN A 58 3.65 -5.43 -11.13
CA GLN A 58 4.18 -6.66 -11.75
C GLN A 58 5.70 -6.72 -11.59
N GLN A 59 6.20 -7.90 -11.26
CA GLN A 59 7.64 -8.06 -11.03
C GLN A 59 8.47 -7.79 -12.29
N SER A 60 7.93 -8.06 -13.49
CA SER A 60 8.53 -7.73 -14.77
C SER A 60 8.73 -6.22 -14.97
N GLU A 61 7.83 -5.40 -14.47
CA GLU A 61 7.94 -3.92 -14.55
C GLU A 61 9.01 -3.39 -13.59
N GLN A 62 9.14 -4.00 -12.40
CA GLN A 62 10.10 -3.55 -11.39
C GLN A 62 11.55 -3.82 -11.79
N PHE A 63 11.84 -4.86 -12.56
CA PHE A 63 13.18 -5.33 -12.87
C PHE A 63 13.53 -5.25 -14.37
N GLU A 64 12.97 -4.28 -15.11
CA GLU A 64 13.27 -4.03 -16.52
C GLU A 64 13.27 -5.32 -17.36
N ASN A 65 12.19 -6.12 -17.24
CA ASN A 65 12.01 -7.41 -17.92
C ASN A 65 12.99 -8.54 -17.51
N ARG A 66 13.70 -8.41 -16.39
CA ARG A 66 14.43 -9.55 -15.82
C ARG A 66 13.46 -10.48 -15.09
N ILE A 67 13.51 -11.76 -15.42
CA ILE A 67 12.78 -12.80 -14.70
C ILE A 67 13.49 -13.01 -13.35
N VAL A 68 12.97 -12.44 -12.29
CA VAL A 68 13.50 -12.61 -10.92
C VAL A 68 12.70 -13.67 -10.16
N ALA A 69 11.51 -14.01 -10.65
CA ALA A 69 10.73 -15.10 -10.10
C ALA A 69 11.43 -16.44 -10.32
N SER A 70 11.37 -17.31 -9.31
CA SER A 70 11.78 -18.71 -9.47
C SER A 70 10.90 -19.39 -10.52
N ASP A 71 11.47 -20.29 -11.32
CA ASP A 71 10.72 -21.13 -12.26
C ASP A 71 9.60 -21.92 -11.56
N ASN A 72 9.78 -22.24 -10.29
CA ASN A 72 8.78 -22.89 -9.45
C ASN A 72 8.14 -21.88 -8.48
N THR A 73 6.92 -21.46 -8.79
CA THR A 73 6.11 -20.54 -7.99
C THR A 73 5.13 -21.24 -7.02
N SER A 74 5.23 -22.58 -6.85
CA SER A 74 4.31 -23.35 -6.00
C SER A 74 4.29 -22.91 -4.54
N ASN A 75 5.41 -22.36 -4.03
CA ASN A 75 5.57 -21.84 -2.68
C ASN A 75 5.15 -20.37 -2.53
N TYR A 76 4.90 -19.66 -3.64
CA TYR A 76 4.45 -18.27 -3.59
C TYR A 76 3.09 -18.17 -2.92
N LYS A 77 2.87 -17.07 -2.21
CA LYS A 77 1.60 -16.81 -1.52
C LYS A 77 0.62 -16.15 -2.47
N ILE A 78 -0.63 -16.61 -2.45
CA ILE A 78 -1.71 -16.02 -3.22
C ILE A 78 -2.21 -14.79 -2.48
N VAL A 79 -2.39 -13.69 -3.21
CA VAL A 79 -3.04 -12.47 -2.76
C VAL A 79 -4.23 -12.18 -3.67
N GLU A 80 -5.35 -11.79 -3.08
CA GLU A 80 -6.59 -11.44 -3.75
C GLU A 80 -6.89 -9.96 -3.56
N LYS A 81 -7.79 -9.41 -4.35
CA LYS A 81 -8.17 -7.99 -4.24
C LYS A 81 -8.54 -7.62 -2.80
N ASN A 82 -8.03 -6.50 -2.33
CA ASN A 82 -8.09 -6.00 -0.96
C ASN A 82 -7.24 -6.76 0.08
N ASP A 83 -6.51 -7.80 -0.30
CA ASP A 83 -5.47 -8.35 0.56
C ASP A 83 -4.30 -7.37 0.66
N PHE A 84 -3.59 -7.46 1.77
CA PHE A 84 -2.37 -6.70 2.05
C PHE A 84 -1.16 -7.62 2.02
N ALA A 85 -0.02 -7.05 1.63
CA ALA A 85 1.27 -7.71 1.84
C ALA A 85 2.33 -6.69 2.23
N PHE A 86 3.27 -7.11 3.07
CA PHE A 86 4.44 -6.32 3.40
C PHE A 86 5.71 -7.17 3.42
N ASN A 87 6.83 -6.51 3.15
CA ASN A 87 8.15 -7.10 3.31
C ASN A 87 8.66 -6.81 4.73
N PRO A 88 8.83 -7.85 5.60
CA PRO A 88 9.27 -7.66 6.98
C PRO A 88 10.53 -6.81 7.14
N ALA A 89 11.50 -7.00 6.25
CA ALA A 89 12.79 -6.32 6.29
C ALA A 89 12.79 -4.94 5.61
N ARG A 90 11.67 -4.50 5.01
CA ARG A 90 11.56 -3.23 4.28
C ARG A 90 10.31 -2.43 4.62
N ILE A 91 9.56 -2.85 5.61
CA ILE A 91 8.36 -2.12 6.05
C ILE A 91 8.70 -0.72 6.58
N ASN A 92 9.87 -0.56 7.18
CA ASN A 92 10.40 0.71 7.67
C ASN A 92 10.65 1.75 6.57
N VAL A 93 10.73 1.32 5.31
CA VAL A 93 10.84 2.21 4.13
C VAL A 93 9.57 2.18 3.28
N GLY A 94 8.45 1.71 3.83
CA GLY A 94 7.13 1.78 3.19
C GLY A 94 6.75 0.56 2.34
N SER A 95 7.46 -0.58 2.45
CA SER A 95 7.10 -1.78 1.69
C SER A 95 5.91 -2.53 2.32
N ILE A 96 4.75 -1.88 2.32
CA ILE A 96 3.43 -2.41 2.67
C ILE A 96 2.39 -1.84 1.72
N ALA A 97 1.46 -2.66 1.22
CA ALA A 97 0.41 -2.20 0.31
C ALA A 97 -0.82 -3.10 0.33
N ARG A 98 -1.94 -2.54 -0.13
CA ARG A 98 -3.20 -3.22 -0.46
C ARG A 98 -3.26 -3.52 -1.96
N LEU A 99 -3.69 -4.73 -2.33
CA LEU A 99 -3.90 -5.10 -3.73
C LEU A 99 -5.16 -4.45 -4.27
N THR A 100 -5.00 -3.46 -5.15
CA THR A 100 -6.11 -2.70 -5.77
C THR A 100 -6.16 -2.85 -7.28
N THR A 101 -5.00 -3.04 -7.92
CA THR A 101 -4.82 -3.02 -9.38
C THR A 101 -5.16 -4.33 -10.07
N PHE A 102 -5.08 -5.45 -9.36
CA PHE A 102 -5.33 -6.79 -9.89
C PHE A 102 -6.37 -7.52 -9.03
N GLU A 103 -7.17 -8.38 -9.66
CA GLU A 103 -8.12 -9.22 -8.93
C GLU A 103 -7.39 -10.31 -8.12
N LYS A 104 -6.24 -10.78 -8.63
CA LYS A 104 -5.45 -11.84 -8.02
C LYS A 104 -4.01 -11.85 -8.53
N GLY A 105 -3.09 -12.24 -7.64
CA GLY A 105 -1.70 -12.45 -7.98
C GLY A 105 -0.98 -13.33 -6.96
N ILE A 106 0.32 -13.48 -7.14
CA ILE A 106 1.19 -14.22 -6.22
C ILE A 106 2.39 -13.36 -5.84
N VAL A 107 2.82 -13.50 -4.58
CA VAL A 107 4.02 -12.83 -4.06
C VAL A 107 5.00 -13.83 -3.50
N SER A 108 6.29 -13.45 -3.47
CA SER A 108 7.35 -14.28 -2.90
C SER A 108 7.01 -14.71 -1.46
N PRO A 109 7.44 -15.91 -1.03
CA PRO A 109 7.22 -16.43 0.33
C PRO A 109 7.70 -15.50 1.46
N MET A 110 8.65 -14.61 1.16
CA MET A 110 9.20 -13.65 2.12
C MET A 110 8.18 -12.59 2.59
N TYR A 111 7.17 -12.28 1.77
CA TYR A 111 6.13 -11.34 2.16
C TYR A 111 5.20 -11.94 3.22
N ILE A 112 4.81 -11.13 4.17
CA ILE A 112 3.70 -11.44 5.08
C ILE A 112 2.43 -10.89 4.45
N CYS A 113 1.43 -11.78 4.27
CA CYS A 113 0.15 -11.43 3.66
C CYS A 113 -0.95 -11.51 4.72
N PHE A 114 -1.91 -10.60 4.65
CA PHE A 114 -3.03 -10.56 5.57
C PHE A 114 -4.25 -9.89 4.94
N ARG A 115 -5.40 -10.04 5.57
CA ARG A 115 -6.70 -9.52 5.12
C ARG A 115 -7.38 -8.79 6.26
N ALA A 116 -8.11 -7.73 5.96
CA ALA A 116 -9.00 -7.08 6.91
C ALA A 116 -10.24 -7.96 7.14
N LYS A 117 -10.69 -8.05 8.41
CA LYS A 117 -11.96 -8.68 8.78
C LYS A 117 -13.14 -7.75 8.47
N ASP A 118 -14.37 -8.27 8.50
CA ASP A 118 -15.60 -7.57 8.08
C ASP A 118 -15.85 -6.23 8.79
N ASN A 119 -15.32 -6.06 9.99
CA ASN A 119 -15.47 -4.84 10.79
C ASN A 119 -14.40 -3.76 10.50
N LEU A 120 -13.43 -4.05 9.63
CA LEU A 120 -12.39 -3.14 9.20
C LEU A 120 -12.45 -2.90 7.69
N TYR A 121 -12.72 -1.67 7.28
CA TYR A 121 -12.75 -1.30 5.87
C TYR A 121 -11.33 -1.23 5.31
N PRO A 122 -10.97 -1.99 4.25
CA PRO A 122 -9.59 -2.09 3.78
C PRO A 122 -8.95 -0.75 3.40
N GLU A 123 -9.70 0.17 2.77
CA GLU A 123 -9.17 1.50 2.45
C GLU A 123 -8.83 2.32 3.68
N TYR A 124 -9.61 2.18 4.77
CA TYR A 124 -9.31 2.85 6.02
C TYR A 124 -7.96 2.41 6.59
N LEU A 125 -7.70 1.09 6.57
CA LEU A 125 -6.42 0.53 7.01
C LEU A 125 -5.26 0.93 6.08
N ASP A 126 -5.50 0.98 4.78
CA ASP A 126 -4.51 1.38 3.77
C ASP A 126 -3.98 2.79 4.04
N TYR A 127 -4.87 3.77 4.26
CA TYR A 127 -4.50 5.13 4.61
C TYR A 127 -3.85 5.26 6.00
N TYR A 128 -4.24 4.39 6.96
CA TYR A 128 -3.56 4.35 8.26
C TYR A 128 -2.06 4.02 8.11
N PHE A 129 -1.70 3.15 7.19
CA PHE A 129 -0.31 2.79 6.94
C PHE A 129 0.55 3.95 6.40
N GLU A 130 -0.07 5.02 5.95
CA GLU A 130 0.62 6.23 5.53
C GLU A 130 0.80 7.26 6.66
N SER A 131 0.19 7.04 7.84
CA SER A 131 0.24 7.97 8.97
C SER A 131 1.58 7.95 9.70
N LYS A 132 1.97 9.08 10.27
CA LYS A 132 3.15 9.17 11.14
C LYS A 132 3.02 8.29 12.38
N HIS A 133 1.79 8.11 12.88
CA HIS A 133 1.52 7.21 14.00
C HIS A 133 1.97 5.79 13.65
N PHE A 134 1.57 5.24 12.50
CA PHE A 134 1.98 3.91 12.06
C PHE A 134 3.51 3.80 11.95
N PHE A 135 4.16 4.76 11.31
CA PHE A 135 5.63 4.78 11.20
C PHE A 135 6.32 4.77 12.56
N THR A 136 5.82 5.56 13.52
CA THR A 136 6.36 5.60 14.88
C THR A 136 6.17 4.26 15.59
N GLU A 137 5.03 3.61 15.43
CA GLU A 137 4.73 2.34 16.07
C GLU A 137 5.54 1.17 15.46
N ILE A 138 5.82 1.20 14.16
CA ILE A 138 6.73 0.24 13.53
C ILE A 138 8.11 0.33 14.16
N GLN A 139 8.69 1.53 14.27
CA GLN A 139 10.04 1.72 14.80
C GLN A 139 10.23 1.14 16.20
N LYS A 140 9.19 1.17 17.03
CA LYS A 140 9.20 0.60 18.38
C LYS A 140 9.20 -0.94 18.41
N ARG A 141 8.80 -1.59 17.30
CA ARG A 141 8.55 -3.04 17.20
C ARG A 141 9.46 -3.76 16.23
N LEU A 142 10.39 -3.04 15.61
CA LEU A 142 11.40 -3.66 14.75
C LEU A 142 12.34 -4.52 15.60
N GLU A 143 12.54 -5.74 15.16
CA GLU A 143 13.42 -6.74 15.80
C GLU A 143 14.67 -6.97 14.95
N GLY A 144 15.79 -7.27 15.59
CA GLY A 144 17.06 -7.59 14.95
C GLY A 144 18.08 -6.45 14.98
N SER A 145 19.35 -6.80 15.23
CA SER A 145 20.45 -5.84 15.36
C SER A 145 21.09 -5.46 14.02
N VAL A 146 21.15 -6.39 13.06
CA VAL A 146 21.81 -6.17 11.75
C VAL A 146 20.78 -5.90 10.66
N ARG A 147 19.69 -6.64 10.63
CA ARG A 147 18.58 -6.44 9.71
C ARG A 147 17.29 -6.37 10.51
N GLN A 148 16.81 -5.16 10.68
CA GLN A 148 15.56 -4.92 11.38
C GLN A 148 14.36 -5.43 10.56
N CYS A 149 13.51 -6.23 11.19
CA CYS A 149 12.32 -6.82 10.58
C CYS A 149 11.12 -6.61 11.51
N LEU A 150 9.94 -6.43 10.91
CA LEU A 150 8.68 -6.47 11.65
C LEU A 150 8.03 -7.84 11.46
N SER A 151 7.77 -8.54 12.56
CA SER A 151 6.99 -9.78 12.56
C SER A 151 5.49 -9.50 12.36
N PHE A 152 4.70 -10.53 12.02
CA PHE A 152 3.24 -10.39 11.97
C PHE A 152 2.66 -10.02 13.34
N ASP A 153 3.18 -10.64 14.41
CA ASP A 153 2.79 -10.33 15.78
C ASP A 153 3.16 -8.90 16.16
N GLY A 154 4.32 -8.40 15.71
CA GLY A 154 4.68 -7.00 15.86
C GLY A 154 3.70 -6.05 15.21
N LEU A 155 3.21 -6.37 13.99
CA LEU A 155 2.15 -5.63 13.32
C LEU A 155 0.83 -5.71 14.10
N CYS A 156 0.45 -6.91 14.56
CA CYS A 156 -0.78 -7.13 15.31
C CYS A 156 -0.84 -6.33 16.61
N ASN A 157 0.29 -6.08 17.26
CA ASN A 157 0.38 -5.35 18.52
C ASN A 157 0.41 -3.82 18.36
N ILE A 158 0.25 -3.29 17.15
CA ILE A 158 0.16 -1.84 16.93
C ILE A 158 -1.24 -1.35 17.36
N PRO A 159 -1.34 -0.31 18.21
CA PRO A 159 -2.63 0.28 18.59
C PRO A 159 -3.39 0.82 17.38
N LEU A 160 -4.66 0.48 17.28
CA LEU A 160 -5.55 0.95 16.21
C LEU A 160 -6.94 1.28 16.79
N CYS A 161 -7.35 2.53 16.67
CA CYS A 161 -8.73 2.94 16.97
C CYS A 161 -9.59 2.81 15.72
N VAL A 162 -10.54 1.88 15.76
CA VAL A 162 -11.43 1.60 14.61
C VAL A 162 -12.81 2.18 14.88
N PRO A 163 -13.20 3.26 14.18
CA PRO A 163 -14.54 3.81 14.28
C PRO A 163 -15.57 2.91 13.59
N THR A 164 -16.84 3.27 13.65
CA THR A 164 -17.89 2.50 12.95
C THR A 164 -17.60 2.42 11.44
N VAL A 165 -18.02 1.34 10.78
CA VAL A 165 -17.78 1.09 9.35
C VAL A 165 -18.25 2.27 8.47
N LYS A 166 -19.35 2.94 8.83
CA LYS A 166 -19.82 4.15 8.13
C LYS A 166 -18.82 5.29 8.16
N ILE A 167 -18.15 5.49 9.31
CA ILE A 167 -17.11 6.52 9.45
C ILE A 167 -15.86 6.12 8.66
N GLN A 168 -15.43 4.86 8.75
CA GLN A 168 -14.30 4.34 7.97
C GLN A 168 -14.50 4.55 6.47
N GLN A 169 -15.69 4.19 5.95
CA GLN A 169 -16.05 4.39 4.53
C GLN A 169 -16.04 5.87 4.13
N ARG A 170 -16.52 6.76 5.01
CA ARG A 170 -16.50 8.20 4.75
C ARG A 170 -15.07 8.73 4.63
N ILE A 171 -14.18 8.32 5.55
CA ILE A 171 -12.77 8.69 5.53
C ILE A 171 -12.09 8.14 4.26
N GLY A 172 -12.26 6.86 3.96
CA GLY A 172 -11.72 6.23 2.77
C GLY A 172 -12.16 6.94 1.48
N LYS A 173 -13.47 7.18 1.30
CA LYS A 173 -13.99 7.89 0.12
C LYS A 173 -13.44 9.30 -0.03
N ARG A 174 -13.32 10.04 1.08
CA ARG A 174 -12.76 11.40 1.07
C ARG A 174 -11.31 11.42 0.61
N LEU A 175 -10.49 10.52 1.15
CA LEU A 175 -9.07 10.40 0.78
C LEU A 175 -8.89 9.87 -0.65
N SER A 176 -9.70 8.89 -1.06
CA SER A 176 -9.69 8.38 -2.44
C SER A 176 -10.09 9.45 -3.46
N ALA A 177 -11.06 10.31 -3.15
CA ALA A 177 -11.42 11.44 -4.02
C ALA A 177 -10.24 12.40 -4.22
N LEU A 178 -9.49 12.72 -3.16
CA LEU A 178 -8.29 13.55 -3.27
C LEU A 178 -7.19 12.90 -4.12
N VAL A 179 -7.00 11.59 -4.00
CA VAL A 179 -6.03 10.86 -4.83
C VAL A 179 -6.42 10.91 -6.30
N GLN A 180 -7.72 10.77 -6.60
CA GLN A 180 -8.22 10.90 -7.98
C GLN A 180 -8.02 12.31 -8.53
N GLU A 181 -8.28 13.34 -7.73
CA GLU A 181 -8.05 14.74 -8.12
C GLU A 181 -6.58 14.99 -8.43
N ILE A 182 -5.68 14.58 -7.54
CA ILE A 182 -4.22 14.68 -7.76
C ILE A 182 -3.83 14.01 -9.09
N LYS A 183 -4.35 12.81 -9.35
CA LYS A 183 -4.05 12.08 -10.58
C LYS A 183 -4.55 12.81 -11.83
N LEU A 184 -5.77 13.35 -11.82
CA LEU A 184 -6.32 14.11 -12.92
C LEU A 184 -5.48 15.36 -13.22
N GLU A 185 -5.03 16.07 -12.19
CA GLU A 185 -4.15 17.24 -12.35
C GLU A 185 -2.78 16.85 -12.94
N PHE A 186 -2.20 15.72 -12.54
CA PHE A 186 -0.98 15.20 -13.17
C PHE A 186 -1.16 14.87 -14.65
N ASP A 187 -2.24 14.17 -14.98
CA ASP A 187 -2.53 13.80 -16.37
C ASP A 187 -2.77 15.05 -17.23
N PHE A 188 -3.51 16.03 -16.70
CA PHE A 188 -3.75 17.31 -17.37
C PHE A 188 -2.46 18.10 -17.60
N LEU A 189 -1.59 18.19 -16.58
CA LEU A 189 -0.28 18.84 -16.73
C LEU A 189 0.57 18.16 -17.82
N GLY A 190 0.55 16.82 -17.86
CA GLY A 190 1.24 16.04 -18.88
C GLY A 190 0.74 16.36 -20.31
N LEU A 191 -0.57 16.52 -20.49
CA LEU A 191 -1.18 16.91 -21.76
C LEU A 191 -0.77 18.34 -22.18
N LEU A 192 -0.81 19.29 -21.26
CA LEU A 192 -0.36 20.66 -21.51
C LEU A 192 1.12 20.73 -21.90
N GLN A 193 1.98 19.93 -21.28
CA GLN A 193 3.40 19.85 -21.64
C GLN A 193 3.61 19.28 -23.05
N LYS A 194 2.83 18.25 -23.44
CA LYS A 194 2.86 17.70 -24.79
C LYS A 194 2.38 18.74 -25.82
N GLN A 195 1.28 19.45 -25.55
CA GLN A 195 0.76 20.52 -26.40
C GLN A 195 1.77 21.66 -26.57
N LYS A 196 2.37 22.14 -25.48
CA LYS A 196 3.43 23.15 -25.53
C LYS A 196 4.59 22.72 -26.45
N ARG A 197 5.05 21.47 -26.29
CA ARG A 197 6.15 20.93 -27.12
C ARG A 197 5.79 20.86 -28.58
N PHE A 198 4.58 20.44 -28.91
CA PHE A 198 4.05 20.40 -30.28
C PHE A 198 3.99 21.80 -30.91
N LEU A 199 3.44 22.80 -30.21
CA LEU A 199 3.34 24.19 -30.71
C LEU A 199 4.73 24.80 -30.92
N LEU A 200 5.67 24.60 -29.99
CA LEU A 200 7.05 25.06 -30.18
C LEU A 200 7.70 24.44 -31.39
N TYR A 201 7.51 23.13 -31.61
CA TYR A 201 8.02 22.46 -32.82
C TYR A 201 7.48 23.07 -34.09
N GLN A 202 6.17 23.41 -34.17
CA GLN A 202 5.55 24.06 -35.33
C GLN A 202 6.03 25.50 -35.53
N MET A 203 6.45 26.21 -34.48
CA MET A 203 6.90 27.59 -34.58
C MET A 203 8.33 27.76 -35.11
N PHE A 204 9.16 26.70 -35.00
CA PHE A 204 10.58 26.72 -35.34
C PHE A 204 10.97 25.81 -36.52
N ILE A 205 9.98 25.30 -37.26
CA ILE A 205 10.12 24.68 -38.57
C ILE A 205 9.61 25.63 -39.64
#